data_30c8ad250b77aacdd728951017107e7c
#
_entry.id   30c8ad250b77aacdd728951017107e7c
#
_cell.length_a   1.000
_cell.length_b   1.000
_cell.length_c   1.000
_cell.angle_alpha   90.00
_cell.angle_beta   90.00
_cell.angle_gamma   90.00
#
_symmetry.space_group_name_H-M   'P 1'
#
loop_
_entity.id
_entity.type
_entity.pdbx_description
1 polymer ?
#
loop_
_entity_poly.entity_id
_entity_poly.type
_entity_poly.pdbx_seq_one_letter_code
_entity_poly.pdbx_strand_id
1 'polypeptide(L)'
;MSYTGDEIHSISLKDAGALTKRYRDQFSVETPYIKGEYFGKTALLSLLSQTGCVGTRIYYGLKADDTQCLVLVGVDGDGNDMTTGEIMEVGLPCPAHCSEANDLNS
;
A
#
# COMPACT_ATOMS: atom_id res chain seq x y z
N MET A 1 -2.17 10.16 -21.76
CA MET A 1 -2.85 9.00 -21.16
C MET A 1 -3.75 9.47 -20.02
N SER A 2 -4.94 8.94 -19.97
CA SER A 2 -5.91 9.36 -18.95
C SER A 2 -6.04 8.30 -17.86
N TYR A 3 -6.04 8.75 -16.62
CA TYR A 3 -6.33 7.93 -15.46
C TYR A 3 -7.76 8.23 -15.04
N THR A 4 -8.61 7.21 -14.95
CA THR A 4 -10.06 7.41 -14.76
C THR A 4 -10.53 7.18 -13.33
N GLY A 5 -9.82 6.36 -12.59
CA GLY A 5 -10.28 5.91 -11.28
C GLY A 5 -11.14 4.66 -11.38
N ASP A 6 -11.40 4.17 -12.59
CA ASP A 6 -12.26 3.00 -12.81
C ASP A 6 -11.47 1.80 -13.33
N GLU A 7 -10.15 1.86 -13.23
CA GLU A 7 -9.29 0.75 -13.63
C GLU A 7 -9.59 -0.50 -12.81
N ILE A 8 -9.44 -1.66 -13.42
CA ILE A 8 -9.74 -2.94 -12.78
C ILE A 8 -8.44 -3.57 -12.28
N HIS A 9 -8.41 -3.84 -10.97
CA HIS A 9 -7.21 -4.36 -10.30
C HIS A 9 -7.48 -5.69 -9.57
N SER A 10 -8.64 -6.29 -9.79
CA SER A 10 -9.06 -7.48 -9.04
C SER A 10 -8.14 -8.67 -9.27
N ILE A 11 -7.90 -9.41 -8.21
CA ILE A 11 -7.10 -10.63 -8.23
C ILE A 11 -7.73 -11.60 -7.23
N SER A 12 -7.63 -12.88 -7.47
CA SER A 12 -8.17 -13.89 -6.55
C SER A 12 -7.32 -13.96 -5.29
N LEU A 13 -7.94 -14.43 -4.20
CA LEU A 13 -7.19 -14.66 -2.96
C LEU A 13 -6.06 -15.66 -3.19
N LYS A 14 -6.31 -16.70 -3.98
CA LYS A 14 -5.29 -17.71 -4.28
C LYS A 14 -4.07 -17.07 -4.96
N ASP A 15 -4.32 -16.28 -5.99
CA ASP A 15 -3.22 -15.64 -6.73
C ASP A 15 -2.53 -14.58 -5.88
N ALA A 16 -3.30 -13.81 -5.11
CA ALA A 16 -2.72 -12.81 -4.21
C ALA A 16 -1.86 -13.49 -3.14
N GLY A 17 -2.34 -14.61 -2.58
CA GLY A 17 -1.59 -15.39 -1.59
C GLY A 17 -0.28 -15.93 -2.14
N ALA A 18 -0.27 -16.33 -3.40
CA ALA A 18 0.98 -16.79 -4.04
C ALA A 18 2.02 -15.66 -4.12
N LEU A 19 1.56 -14.45 -4.44
CA LEU A 19 2.45 -13.30 -4.51
C LEU A 19 3.03 -12.94 -3.13
N THR A 20 2.17 -12.88 -2.11
CA THR A 20 2.63 -12.53 -0.76
C THR A 20 3.51 -13.62 -0.16
N LYS A 21 3.25 -14.90 -0.49
CA LYS A 21 4.10 -15.99 -0.03
C LYS A 21 5.51 -15.88 -0.60
N ARG A 22 5.64 -15.55 -1.87
CA ARG A 22 6.98 -15.37 -2.47
C ARG A 22 7.75 -14.26 -1.77
N TYR A 23 7.08 -13.18 -1.42
CA TYR A 23 7.71 -12.09 -0.68
C TYR A 23 8.17 -12.59 0.70
N ARG A 24 7.30 -13.28 1.43
CA ARG A 24 7.65 -13.80 2.77
C ARG A 24 8.81 -14.79 2.70
N ASP A 25 8.80 -15.67 1.70
CA ASP A 25 9.86 -16.67 1.54
C ASP A 25 11.22 -16.01 1.30
N GLN A 26 11.24 -14.91 0.58
CA GLN A 26 12.47 -14.22 0.24
C GLN A 26 12.99 -13.34 1.36
N PHE A 27 12.12 -12.71 2.14
CA PHE A 27 12.51 -11.70 3.11
C PHE A 27 12.34 -12.13 4.56
N SER A 28 11.78 -13.30 4.82
CA SER A 28 11.45 -13.73 6.18
C SER A 28 12.66 -13.97 7.08
N VAL A 29 13.85 -14.13 6.51
CA VAL A 29 15.08 -14.36 7.28
C VAL A 29 15.82 -13.06 7.60
N GLU A 30 15.36 -11.96 7.03
CA GLU A 30 15.99 -10.67 7.24
C GLU A 30 15.17 -9.86 8.25
N THR A 31 15.84 -9.06 9.04
CA THR A 31 15.18 -8.10 9.91
C THR A 31 15.80 -6.74 9.69
N PRO A 32 15.00 -5.67 9.78
CA PRO A 32 13.55 -5.67 10.01
C PRO A 32 12.76 -6.15 8.79
N TYR A 33 11.59 -6.71 9.05
CA TYR A 33 10.76 -7.29 8.00
C TYR A 33 9.29 -7.08 8.33
N ILE A 34 8.52 -6.58 7.36
CA ILE A 34 7.07 -6.43 7.52
C ILE A 34 6.35 -7.10 6.35
N LYS A 35 5.15 -7.61 6.63
CA LYS A 35 4.31 -8.28 5.63
C LYS A 35 3.36 -7.32 4.95
N GLY A 36 3.03 -6.22 5.59
CA GLY A 36 2.11 -5.25 5.06
C GLY A 36 1.86 -4.12 6.04
N GLU A 37 1.02 -3.17 5.62
CA GLU A 37 0.66 -2.02 6.46
C GLU A 37 -0.83 -1.76 6.35
N TYR A 38 -1.44 -1.30 7.45
CA TYR A 38 -2.84 -0.93 7.50
C TYR A 38 -2.96 0.59 7.45
N PHE A 39 -3.85 1.07 6.60
CA PHE A 39 -4.23 2.49 6.54
C PHE A 39 -5.71 2.60 6.79
N GLY A 40 -6.12 3.51 7.66
CA GLY A 40 -7.50 3.67 8.07
C GLY A 40 -8.40 4.16 6.95
N LYS A 41 -9.66 3.79 7.02
CA LYS A 41 -10.67 4.17 6.03
C LYS A 41 -10.81 5.68 5.89
N THR A 42 -10.85 6.39 7.01
CA THR A 42 -11.04 7.85 6.99
C THR A 42 -9.89 8.55 6.29
N ALA A 43 -8.65 8.13 6.57
CA ALA A 43 -7.48 8.70 5.91
C ALA A 43 -7.48 8.43 4.42
N LEU A 44 -7.80 7.19 4.03
CA LEU A 44 -7.88 6.82 2.63
C LEU A 44 -8.96 7.61 1.88
N LEU A 45 -10.13 7.76 2.50
CA LEU A 45 -11.21 8.54 1.89
C LEU A 45 -10.82 10.00 1.73
N SER A 46 -10.15 10.57 2.74
CA SER A 46 -9.69 11.96 2.67
C SER A 46 -8.73 12.15 1.49
N LEU A 47 -7.77 11.25 1.35
CA LEU A 47 -6.82 11.31 0.25
C LEU A 47 -7.52 11.19 -1.11
N LEU A 48 -8.42 10.21 -1.24
CA LEU A 48 -9.09 9.95 -2.51
C LEU A 48 -10.14 11.00 -2.85
N SER A 49 -10.65 11.73 -1.86
CA SER A 49 -11.68 12.77 -2.06
C SER A 49 -11.12 14.13 -2.42
N GLN A 50 -9.80 14.28 -2.51
CA GLN A 50 -9.21 15.54 -2.94
C GLN A 50 -9.71 15.90 -4.34
N THR A 51 -9.93 17.19 -4.58
CA THR A 51 -10.39 17.65 -5.88
C THR A 51 -9.41 17.24 -6.98
N GLY A 52 -9.93 16.54 -8.00
CA GLY A 52 -9.10 16.06 -9.11
C GLY A 52 -8.42 14.74 -8.88
N CYS A 53 -8.51 14.18 -7.68
CA CYS A 53 -7.89 12.89 -7.38
C CYS A 53 -8.73 11.75 -7.96
N VAL A 54 -8.10 10.84 -8.70
CA VAL A 54 -8.78 9.67 -9.27
C VAL A 54 -8.24 8.35 -8.72
N GLY A 55 -7.18 8.38 -7.93
CA GLY A 55 -6.60 7.17 -7.36
C GLY A 55 -5.42 7.51 -6.47
N THR A 56 -4.71 6.48 -6.05
CA THR A 56 -3.50 6.65 -5.25
C THR A 56 -2.34 5.88 -5.88
N ARG A 57 -1.15 6.45 -5.78
CA ARG A 57 0.09 5.73 -6.11
C ARG A 57 0.77 5.41 -4.80
N ILE A 58 1.26 4.18 -4.69
CA ILE A 58 1.87 3.67 -3.47
C ILE A 58 3.34 3.41 -3.76
N TYR A 59 4.19 4.22 -3.13
CA TYR A 59 5.64 4.08 -3.28
C TYR A 59 6.21 3.21 -2.17
N TYR A 60 7.25 2.48 -2.49
CA TYR A 60 8.03 1.74 -1.51
C TYR A 60 9.07 2.68 -0.91
N GLY A 61 9.21 2.62 0.41
CA GLY A 61 10.20 3.42 1.11
C GLY A 61 10.96 2.60 2.13
N LEU A 62 12.03 3.20 2.66
CA LEU A 62 12.78 2.62 3.77
C LEU A 62 12.92 3.67 4.86
N LYS A 63 12.63 3.25 6.09
CA LYS A 63 12.86 4.08 7.25
C LYS A 63 14.35 4.09 7.59
N ALA A 64 14.75 4.94 8.53
CA ALA A 64 16.16 5.06 8.92
C ALA A 64 16.74 3.76 9.46
N ASP A 65 15.91 2.89 10.03
CA ASP A 65 16.31 1.58 10.55
C ASP A 65 16.21 0.47 9.51
N ASP A 66 16.03 0.83 8.24
CA ASP A 66 15.88 -0.09 7.10
C ASP A 66 14.59 -0.90 7.10
N THR A 67 13.61 -0.54 7.93
CA THR A 67 12.28 -1.14 7.87
C THR A 67 11.54 -0.62 6.65
N GLN A 68 10.93 -1.52 5.88
CA GLN A 68 10.11 -1.12 4.73
C GLN A 68 8.90 -0.31 5.19
N CYS A 69 8.48 0.61 4.34
CA CYS A 69 7.26 1.37 4.58
C CYS A 69 6.61 1.69 3.23
N LEU A 70 5.38 2.16 3.29
CA LEU A 70 4.62 2.57 2.11
C LEU A 70 4.28 4.04 2.23
N VAL A 71 4.42 4.76 1.12
CA VAL A 71 4.04 6.18 1.03
C VAL A 71 2.92 6.28 0.02
N LEU A 72 1.79 6.83 0.43
CA LEU A 72 0.62 6.97 -0.41
C LEU A 72 0.42 8.43 -0.80
N VAL A 73 0.16 8.67 -2.08
CA VAL A 73 -0.08 10.01 -2.62
C VAL A 73 -1.26 9.95 -3.59
N GLY A 74 -2.06 11.00 -3.64
CA GLY A 74 -3.14 11.09 -4.61
C GLY A 74 -2.61 11.27 -6.02
N VAL A 75 -3.37 10.80 -7.00
CA VAL A 75 -3.00 10.88 -8.41
C VAL A 75 -4.15 11.51 -9.18
N ASP A 76 -3.83 12.47 -10.05
CA ASP A 76 -4.84 13.16 -10.85
C ASP A 76 -5.13 12.43 -12.17
N GLY A 77 -6.07 12.95 -12.95
CA GLY A 77 -6.50 12.33 -14.19
C GLY A 77 -5.41 12.25 -15.26
N ASP A 78 -4.34 13.00 -15.12
CA ASP A 78 -3.21 12.95 -16.04
C ASP A 78 -2.14 11.96 -15.58
N GLY A 79 -2.36 11.32 -14.44
CA GLY A 79 -1.42 10.35 -13.89
C GLY A 79 -0.29 10.98 -13.08
N ASN A 80 -0.43 12.24 -12.70
CA ASN A 80 0.58 12.95 -11.93
C ASN A 80 0.30 12.86 -10.43
N ASP A 81 1.36 12.74 -9.66
CA ASP A 81 1.25 12.76 -8.19
C ASP A 81 0.83 14.15 -7.71
N MET A 82 -0.13 14.18 -6.79
CA MET A 82 -0.63 15.42 -6.22
C MET A 82 0.23 15.81 -5.02
N THR A 83 1.43 16.33 -5.32
CA THR A 83 2.47 16.54 -4.32
C THR A 83 2.21 17.70 -3.35
N THR A 84 1.24 18.55 -3.67
CA THR A 84 0.85 19.64 -2.77
C THR A 84 -0.37 19.27 -1.92
N GLY A 85 -0.92 18.06 -2.11
CA GLY A 85 -2.06 17.57 -1.34
C GLY A 85 -1.62 16.68 -0.19
N GLU A 86 -2.51 15.76 0.19
CA GLU A 86 -2.25 14.82 1.27
C GLU A 86 -1.25 13.75 0.84
N ILE A 87 -0.30 13.47 1.71
CA ILE A 87 0.66 12.38 1.53
C ILE A 87 0.67 11.59 2.83
N MET A 88 0.56 10.25 2.74
CA MET A 88 0.49 9.39 3.93
C MET A 88 1.65 8.42 3.96
N GLU A 89 2.19 8.20 5.16
CA GLU A 89 3.26 7.22 5.35
C GLU A 89 3.05 6.38 6.61
N VAL A 90 2.52 6.97 7.67
CA VAL A 90 2.53 6.35 8.99
C VAL A 90 1.44 5.28 9.08
N GLY A 91 1.59 4.19 8.33
CA GLY A 91 0.71 3.04 8.39
C GLY A 91 1.01 2.17 9.61
N LEU A 92 0.11 1.26 9.92
CA LEU A 92 0.31 0.31 11.01
C LEU A 92 0.92 -0.97 10.44
N PRO A 93 2.18 -1.28 10.76
CA PRO A 93 2.85 -2.42 10.12
C PRO A 93 2.42 -3.77 10.69
N CYS A 94 2.44 -4.77 9.84
CA CYS A 94 2.27 -6.16 10.21
C CYS A 94 3.62 -6.87 10.06
N PRO A 95 4.26 -7.39 11.08
CA PRO A 95 3.88 -7.27 12.47
C PRO A 95 4.13 -5.86 13.03
N ALA A 96 3.50 -5.47 14.09
CA ALA A 96 2.69 -6.19 15.08
C ALA A 96 1.18 -6.16 14.77
N HIS A 97 0.72 -5.33 13.85
CA HIS A 97 -0.70 -5.13 13.56
C HIS A 97 -1.16 -6.06 12.44
N CYS A 98 -1.24 -7.36 12.74
CA CYS A 98 -1.60 -8.36 11.75
C CYS A 98 -3.02 -8.87 11.94
N SER A 99 -3.61 -9.32 10.84
CA SER A 99 -4.87 -10.06 10.84
C SER A 99 -4.65 -11.45 11.43
N GLU A 100 -5.76 -12.15 11.69
CA GLU A 100 -5.70 -13.60 11.92
C GLU A 100 -5.03 -14.26 10.71
N ALA A 101 -4.41 -15.42 10.93
CA ALA A 101 -3.70 -16.13 9.86
C ALA A 101 -4.61 -16.42 8.68
N ASN A 102 -4.13 -16.12 7.48
CA ASN A 102 -4.84 -16.39 6.23
C ASN A 102 -3.82 -16.49 5.10
N ASP A 103 -4.31 -16.66 3.88
CA ASP A 103 -3.45 -16.88 2.71
C ASP A 103 -2.52 -15.71 2.41
N LEU A 104 -2.81 -14.52 2.94
CA LEU A 104 -2.00 -13.33 2.68
C LEU A 104 -0.84 -13.16 3.65
N ASN A 105 -0.93 -13.73 4.86
CA ASN A 105 0.03 -13.43 5.92
C ASN A 105 0.66 -14.66 6.60
N SER A 106 0.28 -15.87 6.22
CA SER A 106 0.85 -17.05 6.90
C SER A 106 1.66 -17.98 6.00
#